data_2371c3c3775cadb9321865a64a03a39f
#
_entry.id   2371c3c3775cadb9321865a64a03a39f
#
_cell.length_a   1.000
_cell.length_b   1.000
_cell.length_c   1.000
_cell.angle_alpha   90.00
_cell.angle_beta   90.00
_cell.angle_gamma   90.00
#
_symmetry.space_group_name_H-M   'P 1'
#
loop_
_entity.id
_entity.type
_entity.pdbx_description
1 polymer ?
#
loop_
_entity_poly.entity_id
_entity_poly.type
_entity_poly.pdbx_seq_one_letter_code
_entity_poly.pdbx_strand_id
1 'polypeptide(L)'
;DQKSENAVELKSERREKLNLLLFLSGKMISLFGSAVYAFVVGLYLLRTTSSALSFALNLALYTLPVVLFNPAAGVIADKFNKKILVVGADLINGLFLFLIYYFISSFTFNVYILYFSTFVMTSLTVFFDIALESAKPSLVRKSGLVKINSQARVIESLSHILGPLMGGVIYSFISLEGFILINAFSFIFSALIEYFIDYQYN
;
A
#
# COMPACT_ATOMS: atom_id res chain seq x y z
N ASP A 1 40.72 2.37 20.10
CA ASP A 1 39.36 1.79 20.16
C ASP A 1 38.23 2.78 19.86
N GLN A 2 38.42 4.07 20.17
CA GLN A 2 37.41 5.09 19.86
C GLN A 2 37.12 5.24 18.34
N LYS A 3 38.07 4.91 17.46
CA LYS A 3 37.89 4.86 16.01
C LYS A 3 37.00 3.70 15.54
N SER A 4 37.06 2.57 16.22
CA SER A 4 36.24 1.39 15.91
C SER A 4 34.79 1.59 16.39
N GLU A 5 34.59 2.21 17.54
CA GLU A 5 33.27 2.56 18.06
C GLU A 5 32.56 3.57 17.16
N ASN A 6 33.25 4.65 16.77
CA ASN A 6 32.69 5.64 15.83
C ASN A 6 32.34 5.01 14.47
N ALA A 7 33.14 4.07 13.97
CA ALA A 7 32.85 3.39 12.70
C ALA A 7 31.62 2.48 12.81
N VAL A 8 31.42 1.80 13.93
CA VAL A 8 30.23 0.96 14.20
C VAL A 8 28.99 1.83 14.32
N GLU A 9 29.08 2.95 15.02
CA GLU A 9 27.97 3.88 15.20
C GLU A 9 27.54 4.52 13.85
N LEU A 10 28.47 4.98 13.05
CA LEU A 10 28.20 5.50 11.70
C LEU A 10 27.54 4.46 10.78
N LYS A 11 27.96 3.20 10.87
CA LYS A 11 27.37 2.11 10.09
C LYS A 11 25.95 1.80 10.55
N SER A 12 25.68 1.87 11.83
CA SER A 12 24.37 1.68 12.43
C SER A 12 23.42 2.82 12.02
N GLU A 13 23.84 4.09 12.08
CA GLU A 13 23.06 5.22 11.62
C GLU A 13 22.71 5.17 10.13
N ARG A 14 23.64 4.73 9.29
CA ARG A 14 23.38 4.54 7.86
C ARG A 14 22.29 3.49 7.60
N ARG A 15 22.33 2.38 8.33
CA ARG A 15 21.30 1.32 8.24
C ARG A 15 19.93 1.83 8.67
N GLU A 16 19.86 2.56 9.77
CA GLU A 16 18.61 3.16 10.25
C GLU A 16 18.01 4.13 9.22
N LYS A 17 18.83 5.01 8.64
CA LYS A 17 18.40 5.93 7.59
C LYS A 17 17.90 5.19 6.34
N LEU A 18 18.56 4.11 5.96
CA LEU A 18 18.15 3.28 4.83
C LEU A 18 16.81 2.58 5.11
N ASN A 19 16.67 1.95 6.27
CA ASN A 19 15.42 1.33 6.70
C ASN A 19 14.26 2.34 6.70
N LEU A 20 14.48 3.51 7.25
CA LEU A 20 13.48 4.59 7.27
C LEU A 20 13.08 4.99 5.85
N LEU A 21 14.03 5.17 4.95
CA LEU A 21 13.75 5.56 3.57
C LEU A 21 12.99 4.45 2.82
N LEU A 22 13.42 3.20 2.93
CA LEU A 22 12.73 2.06 2.30
C LEU A 22 11.31 1.90 2.85
N PHE A 23 11.12 2.00 4.17
CA PHE A 23 9.82 1.96 4.83
C PHE A 23 8.88 3.05 4.30
N LEU A 24 9.34 4.30 4.27
CA LEU A 24 8.52 5.42 3.81
C LEU A 24 8.19 5.32 2.32
N SER A 25 9.13 4.86 1.50
CA SER A 25 8.92 4.69 0.06
C SER A 25 7.91 3.58 -0.23
N GLY A 26 8.04 2.40 0.41
CA GLY A 26 7.08 1.31 0.27
C GLY A 26 5.70 1.74 0.72
N LYS A 27 5.58 2.28 1.95
CA LYS A 27 4.31 2.79 2.48
C LYS A 27 3.65 3.81 1.56
N MET A 28 4.43 4.75 1.02
CA MET A 28 3.91 5.77 0.11
C MET A 28 3.36 5.14 -1.17
N ILE A 29 4.11 4.25 -1.81
CA ILE A 29 3.69 3.61 -3.07
C ILE A 29 2.41 2.81 -2.86
N SER A 30 2.35 1.98 -1.82
CA SER A 30 1.21 1.09 -1.56
C SER A 30 -0.04 1.83 -1.14
N LEU A 31 0.04 2.76 -0.17
CA LEU A 31 -1.13 3.51 0.28
C LEU A 31 -1.62 4.49 -0.79
N PHE A 32 -0.70 5.20 -1.44
CA PHE A 32 -1.07 6.14 -2.49
C PHE A 32 -1.67 5.40 -3.68
N GLY A 33 -1.05 4.28 -4.12
CA GLY A 33 -1.58 3.42 -5.18
C GLY A 33 -3.00 2.93 -4.88
N SER A 34 -3.25 2.46 -3.65
CA SER A 34 -4.58 2.01 -3.21
C SER A 34 -5.61 3.15 -3.19
N ALA A 35 -5.24 4.34 -2.71
CA ALA A 35 -6.13 5.51 -2.67
C ALA A 35 -6.49 6.01 -4.08
N VAL A 36 -5.50 6.09 -4.97
CA VAL A 36 -5.72 6.44 -6.38
C VAL A 36 -6.59 5.39 -7.06
N TYR A 37 -6.33 4.09 -6.82
CA TYR A 37 -7.10 2.98 -7.38
C TYR A 37 -8.59 3.07 -7.03
N ALA A 38 -8.90 3.22 -5.74
CA ALA A 38 -10.28 3.31 -5.29
C ALA A 38 -11.03 4.46 -5.95
N PHE A 39 -10.37 5.60 -6.12
CA PHE A 39 -10.97 6.77 -6.74
C PHE A 39 -11.15 6.62 -8.26
N VAL A 40 -10.14 6.12 -8.98
CA VAL A 40 -10.19 5.87 -10.44
C VAL A 40 -11.27 4.86 -10.78
N VAL A 41 -11.32 3.74 -10.05
CA VAL A 41 -12.37 2.72 -10.21
C VAL A 41 -13.74 3.30 -9.91
N GLY A 42 -13.87 4.09 -8.83
CA GLY A 42 -15.12 4.79 -8.51
C GLY A 42 -15.59 5.71 -9.63
N LEU A 43 -14.71 6.56 -10.18
CA LEU A 43 -15.03 7.43 -11.30
C LEU A 43 -15.44 6.66 -12.56
N TYR A 44 -14.73 5.57 -12.84
CA TYR A 44 -15.07 4.71 -13.98
C TYR A 44 -16.47 4.10 -13.82
N LEU A 45 -16.78 3.58 -12.63
CA LEU A 45 -18.10 3.04 -12.30
C LEU A 45 -19.19 4.12 -12.43
N LEU A 46 -18.96 5.33 -11.91
CA LEU A 46 -19.87 6.46 -12.04
C LEU A 46 -20.19 6.76 -13.51
N ARG A 47 -19.17 6.84 -14.35
CA ARG A 47 -19.35 7.17 -15.78
C ARG A 47 -20.02 6.03 -16.55
N THR A 48 -19.62 4.79 -16.29
CA THR A 48 -20.12 3.62 -17.03
C THR A 48 -21.57 3.29 -16.68
N THR A 49 -21.94 3.42 -15.39
CA THR A 49 -23.29 3.11 -14.91
C THR A 49 -24.21 4.32 -14.85
N SER A 50 -23.68 5.53 -15.00
CA SER A 50 -24.39 6.80 -14.78
C SER A 50 -25.06 6.88 -13.40
N SER A 51 -24.54 6.16 -12.41
CA SER A 51 -25.11 6.02 -11.08
C SER A 51 -24.15 6.48 -10.00
N ALA A 52 -24.50 7.53 -9.27
CA ALA A 52 -23.77 7.98 -8.08
C ALA A 52 -23.71 6.89 -7.00
N LEU A 53 -24.70 5.99 -6.95
CA LEU A 53 -24.71 4.87 -6.02
C LEU A 53 -23.54 3.90 -6.32
N SER A 54 -23.21 3.68 -7.58
CA SER A 54 -22.08 2.81 -7.96
C SER A 54 -20.75 3.36 -7.46
N PHE A 55 -20.56 4.68 -7.54
CA PHE A 55 -19.40 5.33 -6.95
C PHE A 55 -19.38 5.19 -5.42
N ALA A 56 -20.51 5.47 -4.76
CA ALA A 56 -20.63 5.37 -3.31
C ALA A 56 -20.41 3.95 -2.80
N LEU A 57 -20.92 2.92 -3.49
CA LEU A 57 -20.69 1.52 -3.18
C LEU A 57 -19.19 1.15 -3.28
N ASN A 58 -18.49 1.66 -4.28
CA ASN A 58 -17.06 1.42 -4.41
C ASN A 58 -16.27 2.03 -3.23
N LEU A 59 -16.62 3.25 -2.80
CA LEU A 59 -16.02 3.87 -1.62
C LEU A 59 -16.35 3.11 -0.32
N ALA A 60 -17.56 2.57 -0.21
CA ALA A 60 -17.93 1.73 0.91
C ALA A 60 -17.11 0.43 0.93
N LEU A 61 -16.91 -0.20 -0.23
CA LEU A 61 -16.08 -1.41 -0.38
C LEU A 61 -14.58 -1.13 -0.16
N TYR A 62 -14.13 0.09 -0.37
CA TYR A 62 -12.78 0.53 0.01
C TYR A 62 -12.63 0.72 1.53
N THR A 63 -13.68 1.14 2.22
CA THR A 63 -13.64 1.41 3.67
C THR A 63 -13.98 0.17 4.50
N LEU A 64 -14.88 -0.68 4.03
CA LEU A 64 -15.40 -1.82 4.77
C LEU A 64 -14.32 -2.81 5.24
N PRO A 65 -13.32 -3.21 4.43
CA PRO A 65 -12.26 -4.11 4.87
C PRO A 65 -11.45 -3.55 6.05
N VAL A 66 -11.25 -2.24 6.12
CA VAL A 66 -10.53 -1.57 7.22
C VAL A 66 -11.25 -1.86 8.55
N VAL A 67 -12.57 -1.72 8.58
CA VAL A 67 -13.37 -1.98 9.79
C VAL A 67 -13.40 -3.47 10.13
N LEU A 68 -13.55 -4.33 9.12
CA LEU A 68 -13.71 -5.78 9.32
C LEU A 68 -12.40 -6.47 9.72
N PHE A 69 -11.29 -6.12 9.07
CA PHE A 69 -10.05 -6.88 9.15
C PHE A 69 -8.99 -6.28 10.08
N ASN A 70 -9.09 -5.01 10.49
CA ASN A 70 -8.14 -4.41 11.42
C ASN A 70 -7.88 -5.26 12.68
N PRO A 71 -8.89 -5.77 13.40
CA PRO A 71 -8.62 -6.59 14.60
C PRO A 71 -7.91 -7.90 14.27
N ALA A 72 -8.29 -8.56 13.18
CA ALA A 72 -7.68 -9.82 12.74
C ALA A 72 -6.25 -9.61 12.23
N ALA A 73 -6.01 -8.53 11.48
CA ALA A 73 -4.71 -8.18 10.96
C ALA A 73 -3.69 -7.88 12.07
N GLY A 74 -4.12 -7.24 13.17
CA GLY A 74 -3.29 -7.05 14.36
C GLY A 74 -2.79 -8.36 14.95
N VAL A 75 -3.71 -9.32 15.19
CA VAL A 75 -3.36 -10.64 15.72
C VAL A 75 -2.43 -11.40 14.77
N ILE A 76 -2.63 -11.29 13.48
CA ILE A 76 -1.79 -11.94 12.45
C ILE A 76 -0.40 -11.29 12.42
N ALA A 77 -0.32 -9.95 12.44
CA ALA A 77 0.94 -9.23 12.44
C ALA A 77 1.82 -9.53 13.66
N ASP A 78 1.20 -9.86 14.81
CA ASP A 78 1.93 -10.25 16.02
C ASP A 78 2.49 -11.67 15.94
N LYS A 79 1.82 -12.58 15.23
CA LYS A 79 2.16 -14.02 15.17
C LYS A 79 3.09 -14.37 14.01
N PHE A 80 3.01 -13.66 12.91
CA PHE A 80 3.73 -13.99 11.68
C PHE A 80 4.94 -13.08 11.46
N ASN A 81 5.83 -13.54 10.60
CA ASN A 81 6.99 -12.74 10.18
C ASN A 81 6.51 -11.49 9.41
N LYS A 82 6.80 -10.32 9.95
CA LYS A 82 6.37 -9.03 9.42
C LYS A 82 6.84 -8.80 7.99
N LYS A 83 8.07 -9.21 7.67
CA LYS A 83 8.63 -9.12 6.31
C LYS A 83 7.78 -9.92 5.31
N ILE A 84 7.40 -11.14 5.68
CA ILE A 84 6.58 -12.01 4.81
C ILE A 84 5.19 -11.39 4.60
N LEU A 85 4.61 -10.82 5.66
CA LEU A 85 3.29 -10.18 5.55
C LEU A 85 3.33 -8.92 4.67
N VAL A 86 4.32 -8.05 4.88
CA VAL A 86 4.45 -6.79 4.13
C VAL A 86 4.74 -7.07 2.66
N VAL A 87 5.82 -7.77 2.37
CA VAL A 87 6.23 -8.08 1.00
C VAL A 87 5.19 -8.97 0.30
N GLY A 88 4.62 -9.93 1.03
CA GLY A 88 3.61 -10.84 0.51
C GLY A 88 2.31 -10.13 0.14
N ALA A 89 1.83 -9.21 0.98
CA ALA A 89 0.60 -8.47 0.70
C ALA A 89 0.72 -7.62 -0.57
N ASP A 90 1.82 -6.88 -0.74
CA ASP A 90 2.05 -6.08 -1.94
C ASP A 90 2.28 -6.95 -3.19
N LEU A 91 3.03 -8.03 -3.06
CA LEU A 91 3.22 -8.97 -4.17
C LEU A 91 1.88 -9.58 -4.62
N ILE A 92 1.04 -10.01 -3.68
CA ILE A 92 -0.29 -10.56 -3.97
C ILE A 92 -1.18 -9.48 -4.59
N ASN A 93 -1.16 -8.23 -4.08
CA ASN A 93 -1.89 -7.11 -4.68
C ASN A 93 -1.48 -6.89 -6.15
N GLY A 94 -0.18 -6.84 -6.42
CA GLY A 94 0.32 -6.68 -7.79
C GLY A 94 -0.12 -7.82 -8.72
N LEU A 95 0.07 -9.07 -8.29
CA LEU A 95 -0.35 -10.25 -9.06
C LEU A 95 -1.87 -10.30 -9.27
N PHE A 96 -2.64 -9.95 -8.25
CA PHE A 96 -4.10 -9.87 -8.32
C PHE A 96 -4.55 -8.82 -9.35
N LEU A 97 -3.91 -7.65 -9.39
CA LEU A 97 -4.22 -6.63 -10.40
C LEU A 97 -3.86 -7.07 -11.82
N PHE A 98 -2.78 -7.85 -12.02
CA PHE A 98 -2.52 -8.46 -13.32
C PHE A 98 -3.63 -9.42 -13.73
N LEU A 99 -4.16 -10.18 -12.78
CA LEU A 99 -5.31 -11.05 -13.03
C LEU A 99 -6.57 -10.24 -13.42
N ILE A 100 -6.87 -9.17 -12.68
CA ILE A 100 -7.98 -8.25 -12.98
C ILE A 100 -7.80 -7.62 -14.37
N TYR A 101 -6.60 -7.14 -14.70
CA TYR A 101 -6.28 -6.63 -16.03
C TYR A 101 -6.58 -7.66 -17.13
N TYR A 102 -6.14 -8.91 -16.95
CA TYR A 102 -6.40 -9.99 -17.91
C TYR A 102 -7.90 -10.25 -18.08
N PHE A 103 -8.66 -10.29 -16.99
CA PHE A 103 -10.12 -10.49 -17.06
C PHE A 103 -10.84 -9.34 -17.79
N ILE A 104 -10.49 -8.09 -17.48
CA ILE A 104 -11.13 -6.93 -18.12
C ILE A 104 -10.77 -6.84 -19.61
N SER A 105 -9.54 -7.21 -19.98
CA SER A 105 -9.08 -7.16 -21.37
C SER A 105 -9.63 -8.31 -22.25
N SER A 106 -9.92 -9.46 -21.65
CA SER A 106 -10.27 -10.69 -22.40
C SER A 106 -11.75 -11.01 -22.39
N PHE A 107 -12.54 -10.49 -21.44
CA PHE A 107 -13.94 -10.84 -21.28
C PHE A 107 -14.81 -9.58 -21.31
N THR A 108 -16.13 -9.80 -21.49
CA THR A 108 -17.10 -8.70 -21.43
C THR A 108 -17.04 -8.02 -20.06
N PHE A 109 -16.95 -6.70 -20.09
CA PHE A 109 -16.87 -5.87 -18.90
C PHE A 109 -18.03 -6.14 -17.91
N ASN A 110 -17.68 -6.35 -16.65
CA ASN A 110 -18.66 -6.54 -15.57
C ASN A 110 -18.24 -5.68 -14.36
N VAL A 111 -19.15 -4.78 -13.96
CA VAL A 111 -18.94 -3.87 -12.81
C VAL A 111 -18.63 -4.61 -11.51
N TYR A 112 -19.15 -5.83 -11.33
CA TYR A 112 -18.91 -6.63 -10.12
C TYR A 112 -17.46 -7.05 -9.96
N ILE A 113 -16.71 -7.20 -11.06
CA ILE A 113 -15.26 -7.47 -11.02
C ILE A 113 -14.52 -6.32 -10.36
N LEU A 114 -14.92 -5.08 -10.65
CA LEU A 114 -14.29 -3.89 -10.05
C LEU A 114 -14.63 -3.75 -8.56
N TYR A 115 -15.86 -4.00 -8.17
CA TYR A 115 -16.24 -4.03 -6.75
C TYR A 115 -15.46 -5.09 -5.98
N PHE A 116 -15.38 -6.30 -6.53
CA PHE A 116 -14.60 -7.38 -5.96
C PHE A 116 -13.11 -7.02 -5.85
N SER A 117 -12.55 -6.41 -6.91
CA SER A 117 -11.15 -6.02 -6.91
C SER A 117 -10.84 -4.95 -5.85
N THR A 118 -11.72 -3.95 -5.69
CA THR A 118 -11.56 -2.92 -4.64
C THR A 118 -11.59 -3.56 -3.24
N PHE A 119 -12.53 -4.45 -2.99
CA PHE A 119 -12.63 -5.13 -1.70
C PHE A 119 -11.41 -5.99 -1.38
N VAL A 120 -10.95 -6.81 -2.33
CA VAL A 120 -9.78 -7.69 -2.14
C VAL A 120 -8.50 -6.88 -1.96
N MET A 121 -8.26 -5.90 -2.82
CA MET A 121 -7.09 -5.02 -2.71
C MET A 121 -7.03 -4.32 -1.36
N THR A 122 -8.14 -3.71 -0.93
CA THR A 122 -8.16 -3.02 0.36
C THR A 122 -7.96 -3.98 1.51
N SER A 123 -8.52 -5.19 1.42
CA SER A 123 -8.29 -6.22 2.44
C SER A 123 -6.80 -6.55 2.58
N LEU A 124 -6.09 -6.75 1.49
CA LEU A 124 -4.65 -7.00 1.49
C LEU A 124 -3.87 -5.80 2.01
N THR A 125 -4.28 -4.58 1.63
CA THR A 125 -3.66 -3.34 2.11
C THR A 125 -3.80 -3.15 3.63
N VAL A 126 -4.91 -3.60 4.23
CA VAL A 126 -5.08 -3.59 5.69
C VAL A 126 -4.04 -4.48 6.38
N PHE A 127 -3.82 -5.69 5.89
CA PHE A 127 -2.79 -6.58 6.44
C PHE A 127 -1.39 -6.02 6.24
N PHE A 128 -1.11 -5.45 5.07
CA PHE A 128 0.12 -4.74 4.77
C PHE A 128 0.39 -3.62 5.78
N ASP A 129 -0.55 -2.68 5.91
CA ASP A 129 -0.37 -1.49 6.73
C ASP A 129 -0.16 -1.84 8.21
N ILE A 130 -0.94 -2.75 8.77
CA ILE A 130 -0.80 -3.17 10.16
C ILE A 130 0.52 -3.93 10.38
N ALA A 131 0.93 -4.80 9.46
CA ALA A 131 2.21 -5.47 9.55
C ALA A 131 3.39 -4.48 9.50
N LEU A 132 3.31 -3.50 8.61
CA LEU A 132 4.31 -2.46 8.44
C LEU A 132 4.36 -1.53 9.67
N GLU A 133 3.21 -1.13 10.22
CA GLU A 133 3.11 -0.34 11.45
C GLU A 133 3.72 -1.08 12.64
N SER A 134 3.42 -2.38 12.79
CA SER A 134 3.97 -3.21 13.87
C SER A 134 5.48 -3.46 13.74
N ALA A 135 6.06 -3.26 12.56
CA ALA A 135 7.49 -3.41 12.32
C ALA A 135 8.32 -2.20 12.77
N LYS A 136 7.74 -1.00 12.91
CA LYS A 136 8.46 0.25 13.21
C LYS A 136 9.48 0.13 14.36
N PRO A 137 9.15 -0.49 15.51
CA PRO A 137 10.11 -0.59 16.61
C PRO A 137 11.36 -1.42 16.27
N SER A 138 11.27 -2.34 15.31
CA SER A 138 12.40 -3.15 14.86
C SER A 138 13.21 -2.54 13.73
N LEU A 139 12.75 -1.43 13.14
CA LEU A 139 13.41 -0.77 12.00
C LEU A 139 14.32 0.38 12.41
N VAL A 140 14.04 1.00 13.56
CA VAL A 140 14.75 2.19 14.03
C VAL A 140 15.05 2.08 15.52
N ARG A 141 16.06 2.82 16.00
CA ARG A 141 16.33 2.96 17.44
C ARG A 141 15.16 3.68 18.15
N LYS A 142 15.08 3.57 19.47
CA LYS A 142 14.03 4.25 20.27
C LYS A 142 13.95 5.74 20.01
N SER A 143 15.08 6.41 19.78
CA SER A 143 15.15 7.83 19.41
C SER A 143 14.54 8.14 18.03
N GLY A 144 14.54 7.19 17.11
CA GLY A 144 13.98 7.31 15.76
C GLY A 144 12.46 7.07 15.69
N LEU A 145 11.83 6.51 16.72
CA LEU A 145 10.41 6.15 16.71
C LEU A 145 9.47 7.34 16.48
N VAL A 146 9.77 8.49 17.08
CA VAL A 146 8.97 9.70 16.87
C VAL A 146 9.04 10.14 15.41
N LYS A 147 10.22 10.09 14.82
CA LYS A 147 10.45 10.47 13.42
C LYS A 147 9.72 9.56 12.44
N ILE A 148 9.86 8.24 12.56
CA ILE A 148 9.20 7.29 11.67
C ILE A 148 7.69 7.38 11.78
N ASN A 149 7.14 7.54 12.99
CA ASN A 149 5.72 7.71 13.21
C ASN A 149 5.17 9.01 12.59
N SER A 150 5.85 10.14 12.80
CA SER A 150 5.43 11.42 12.24
C SER A 150 5.44 11.40 10.71
N GLN A 151 6.51 10.86 10.11
CA GLN A 151 6.63 10.79 8.66
C GLN A 151 5.63 9.79 8.04
N ALA A 152 5.36 8.67 8.69
CA ALA A 152 4.33 7.73 8.26
C ALA A 152 2.94 8.38 8.23
N ARG A 153 2.58 9.15 9.27
CA ARG A 153 1.29 9.86 9.30
C ARG A 153 1.20 10.96 8.23
N VAL A 154 2.29 11.63 7.90
CA VAL A 154 2.31 12.59 6.77
C VAL A 154 2.00 11.85 5.46
N ILE A 155 2.60 10.69 5.23
CA ILE A 155 2.33 9.87 4.04
C ILE A 155 0.87 9.44 3.99
N GLU A 156 0.30 8.95 5.09
CA GLU A 156 -1.11 8.58 5.18
C GLU A 156 -2.02 9.75 4.80
N SER A 157 -1.82 10.90 5.45
CA SER A 157 -2.62 12.09 5.20
C SER A 157 -2.50 12.59 3.75
N LEU A 158 -1.29 12.60 3.21
CA LEU A 158 -1.04 12.99 1.81
C LEU A 158 -1.68 12.01 0.84
N SER A 159 -1.61 10.70 1.10
CA SER A 159 -2.23 9.68 0.24
C SER A 159 -3.75 9.84 0.20
N HIS A 160 -4.38 10.12 1.33
CA HIS A 160 -5.84 10.35 1.38
C HIS A 160 -6.29 11.63 0.67
N ILE A 161 -5.47 12.68 0.69
CA ILE A 161 -5.82 13.97 0.05
C ILE A 161 -5.43 13.93 -1.44
N LEU A 162 -4.19 13.55 -1.75
CA LEU A 162 -3.66 13.59 -3.10
C LEU A 162 -4.11 12.39 -3.94
N GLY A 163 -4.46 11.27 -3.34
CA GLY A 163 -4.95 10.09 -4.05
C GLY A 163 -6.14 10.39 -4.94
N PRO A 164 -7.26 10.92 -4.40
CA PRO A 164 -8.41 11.34 -5.21
C PRO A 164 -8.08 12.40 -6.25
N LEU A 165 -7.26 13.41 -5.88
CA LEU A 165 -6.86 14.47 -6.79
C LEU A 165 -6.09 13.92 -8.00
N MET A 166 -5.06 13.13 -7.74
CA MET A 166 -4.26 12.51 -8.80
C MET A 166 -5.05 11.46 -9.58
N GLY A 167 -5.95 10.72 -8.91
CA GLY A 167 -6.85 9.78 -9.55
C GLY A 167 -7.75 10.46 -10.60
N GLY A 168 -8.30 11.63 -10.28
CA GLY A 168 -9.09 12.43 -11.23
C GLY A 168 -8.27 12.89 -12.44
N VAL A 169 -7.03 13.33 -12.21
CA VAL A 169 -6.10 13.71 -13.28
C VAL A 169 -5.73 12.51 -14.14
N ILE A 170 -5.28 11.42 -13.54
CA ILE A 170 -4.84 10.20 -14.23
C ILE A 170 -5.97 9.63 -15.09
N TYR A 171 -7.19 9.60 -14.55
CA TYR A 171 -8.37 9.11 -15.25
C TYR A 171 -8.68 9.87 -16.55
N SER A 172 -8.23 11.13 -16.67
CA SER A 172 -8.43 11.95 -17.87
C SER A 172 -7.47 11.60 -19.01
N PHE A 173 -6.36 10.92 -18.72
CA PHE A 173 -5.27 10.66 -19.68
C PHE A 173 -5.04 9.16 -19.95
N ILE A 174 -5.43 8.28 -19.04
CA ILE A 174 -5.12 6.86 -19.10
C ILE A 174 -6.41 6.05 -19.00
N SER A 175 -6.53 5.00 -19.84
CA SER A 175 -7.65 4.06 -19.75
C SER A 175 -7.61 3.29 -18.41
N LEU A 176 -8.77 2.74 -18.01
CA LEU A 176 -8.85 1.93 -16.78
C LEU A 176 -7.87 0.76 -16.81
N GLU A 177 -7.78 0.06 -17.94
CA GLU A 177 -6.88 -1.09 -18.12
C GLU A 177 -5.41 -0.68 -17.99
N GLY A 178 -5.03 0.44 -18.64
CA GLY A 178 -3.68 0.99 -18.54
C GLY A 178 -3.33 1.40 -17.11
N PHE A 179 -4.30 2.01 -16.40
CA PHE A 179 -4.12 2.37 -15.01
C PHE A 179 -3.96 1.14 -14.09
N ILE A 180 -4.81 0.11 -14.26
CA ILE A 180 -4.71 -1.13 -13.48
C ILE A 180 -3.33 -1.78 -13.69
N LEU A 181 -2.84 -1.80 -14.92
CA LEU A 181 -1.52 -2.36 -15.25
C LEU A 181 -0.38 -1.57 -14.57
N ILE A 182 -0.41 -0.24 -14.64
CA ILE A 182 0.58 0.61 -13.97
C ILE A 182 0.56 0.37 -12.45
N ASN A 183 -0.64 0.28 -11.87
CA ASN A 183 -0.79 0.06 -10.44
C ASN A 183 -0.31 -1.35 -10.03
N ALA A 184 -0.53 -2.38 -10.88
CA ALA A 184 0.03 -3.71 -10.66
C ALA A 184 1.56 -3.67 -10.56
N PHE A 185 2.23 -2.98 -11.50
CA PHE A 185 3.68 -2.80 -11.45
C PHE A 185 4.13 -1.99 -10.23
N SER A 186 3.38 -0.97 -9.81
CA SER A 186 3.74 -0.19 -8.63
C SER A 186 3.75 -1.03 -7.35
N PHE A 187 2.79 -1.94 -7.17
CA PHE A 187 2.77 -2.87 -6.03
C PHE A 187 3.92 -3.87 -6.07
N ILE A 188 4.25 -4.43 -7.23
CA ILE A 188 5.43 -5.31 -7.38
C ILE A 188 6.72 -4.55 -7.05
N PHE A 189 6.83 -3.30 -7.50
CA PHE A 189 7.99 -2.45 -7.20
C PHE A 189 8.07 -2.09 -5.71
N SER A 190 6.93 -1.82 -5.07
CA SER A 190 6.86 -1.62 -3.61
C SER A 190 7.33 -2.87 -2.86
N ALA A 191 6.83 -4.04 -3.21
CA ALA A 191 7.24 -5.31 -2.62
C ALA A 191 8.76 -5.54 -2.74
N LEU A 192 9.36 -5.14 -3.87
CA LEU A 192 10.80 -5.22 -4.07
C LEU A 192 11.58 -4.26 -3.16
N ILE A 193 11.11 -3.03 -2.99
CA ILE A 193 11.72 -2.06 -2.05
C ILE A 193 11.65 -2.61 -0.63
N GLU A 194 10.51 -3.12 -0.22
CA GLU A 194 10.25 -3.61 1.14
C GLU A 194 11.01 -4.88 1.46
N TYR A 195 11.32 -5.70 0.44
CA TYR A 195 12.18 -6.86 0.61
C TYR A 195 13.58 -6.51 1.14
N PHE A 196 14.10 -5.32 0.81
CA PHE A 196 15.40 -4.83 1.28
C PHE A 196 15.37 -4.18 2.66
N ILE A 197 14.21 -4.01 3.29
CA ILE A 197 14.11 -3.52 4.67
C ILE A 197 14.71 -4.57 5.62
N ASP A 198 15.56 -4.10 6.55
CA ASP A 198 16.10 -4.91 7.63
C ASP A 198 15.13 -4.89 8.82
N TYR A 199 14.26 -5.89 8.88
CA TYR A 199 13.23 -6.05 9.92
C TYR A 199 13.79 -6.54 11.27
N GLN A 200 15.11 -6.79 11.38
CA GLN A 200 15.78 -7.27 12.57
C GLN A 200 16.89 -6.29 13.03
N TYR A 201 16.79 -5.03 12.64
CA TYR A 201 17.80 -4.02 12.93
C TYR A 201 17.93 -3.71 14.42
N ASN A 202 16.83 -3.74 15.21
CA ASN A 202 16.80 -3.38 16.64
C ASN A 202 16.19 -4.50 17.50
#